data_52e8830954c75febdc31a46def56becf
#
_entry.id   52e8830954c75febdc31a46def56becf
#
_cell.length_a   1.000
_cell.length_b   1.000
_cell.length_c   1.000
_cell.angle_alpha   90.00
_cell.angle_beta   90.00
_cell.angle_gamma   90.00
#
_symmetry.space_group_name_H-M   'P 1'
#
loop_
_entity.id
_entity.type
_entity.pdbx_description
1 polymer ?
#
loop_
_entity_poly.entity_id
_entity_poly.type
_entity_poly.pdbx_seq_one_letter_code
_entity_poly.pdbx_strand_id
1 'polypeptide(L)'
;MRSFVIATLATLAVAGCGAPGTSDFVQKAATSDMYEVQAGKLAAEKGQSDVVKQFGQRMVDAHTKTTEELTGIVKSKNIKVELPTKLDAKHQKLIDDLNSASPQDFDKTYAKQQVDAHEEAVKLFKKYAAKGDDADVKQFAEKTLPTIEHHLDEAKKLPVGPPSA
;
A
#
# COMPACT_ATOMS: atom_id res chain seq x y z
N MET A 1 10.01 42.65 50.00
CA MET A 1 9.28 42.23 48.82
C MET A 1 10.22 41.35 47.95
N ARG A 2 9.95 40.07 47.86
CA ARG A 2 10.75 39.13 47.01
C ARG A 2 9.93 38.80 45.79
N SER A 3 10.38 39.30 44.62
CA SER A 3 9.75 39.01 43.32
C SER A 3 10.14 37.63 42.85
N PHE A 4 9.19 36.72 42.70
CA PHE A 4 9.37 35.46 42.03
C PHE A 4 9.19 35.63 40.52
N VAL A 5 10.26 35.42 39.77
CA VAL A 5 10.23 35.34 38.31
C VAL A 5 9.86 33.89 37.94
N ILE A 6 8.67 33.68 37.42
CA ILE A 6 8.27 32.39 36.90
C ILE A 6 8.74 32.32 35.44
N ALA A 7 9.79 31.51 35.20
CA ALA A 7 10.22 31.17 33.85
C ALA A 7 9.28 30.11 33.25
N THR A 8 8.45 30.52 32.34
CA THR A 8 7.65 29.60 31.51
C THR A 8 8.54 28.94 30.46
N LEU A 9 8.85 27.64 30.65
CA LEU A 9 9.48 26.84 29.63
C LEU A 9 8.43 26.55 28.53
N ALA A 10 8.56 27.19 27.39
CA ALA A 10 7.82 26.83 26.18
C ALA A 10 8.45 25.59 25.57
N THR A 11 7.82 24.43 25.73
CA THR A 11 8.21 23.22 24.99
C THR A 11 7.78 23.39 23.54
N LEU A 12 8.75 23.64 22.64
CA LEU A 12 8.54 23.50 21.21
C LEU A 12 8.29 22.00 20.93
N ALA A 13 7.06 21.66 20.60
CA ALA A 13 6.74 20.37 19.99
C ALA A 13 7.33 20.38 18.57
N VAL A 14 8.48 19.75 18.40
CA VAL A 14 9.02 19.42 17.07
C VAL A 14 8.08 18.39 16.49
N ALA A 15 7.22 18.80 15.55
CA ALA A 15 6.47 17.88 14.68
C ALA A 15 7.49 17.18 13.77
N GLY A 16 8.15 16.16 14.31
CA GLY A 16 9.06 15.31 13.55
C GLY A 16 8.27 14.57 12.47
N CYS A 17 8.80 14.54 11.25
CA CYS A 17 8.40 13.57 10.20
C CYS A 17 8.76 12.14 10.67
N GLY A 18 8.08 11.68 11.72
CA GLY A 18 8.21 10.34 12.28
C GLY A 18 7.66 9.28 11.32
N ALA A 19 7.92 8.01 11.60
CA ALA A 19 7.20 6.92 10.99
C ALA A 19 5.69 7.06 11.28
N PRO A 20 4.80 6.53 10.43
CA PRO A 20 3.40 6.39 10.80
C PRO A 20 3.30 5.52 12.06
N GLY A 21 2.36 5.81 12.96
CA GLY A 21 2.05 4.93 14.07
C GLY A 21 1.54 3.58 13.56
N THR A 22 1.62 2.54 14.40
CA THR A 22 1.22 1.17 14.04
C THR A 22 -0.19 1.11 13.42
N SER A 23 -1.18 1.76 14.02
CA SER A 23 -2.55 1.79 13.47
C SER A 23 -2.63 2.42 12.09
N ASP A 24 -1.95 3.53 11.85
CA ASP A 24 -1.93 4.22 10.55
C ASP A 24 -1.25 3.36 9.48
N PHE A 25 -0.12 2.73 9.81
CA PHE A 25 0.56 1.80 8.91
C PHE A 25 -0.34 0.61 8.55
N VAL A 26 -0.93 -0.05 9.54
CA VAL A 26 -1.79 -1.24 9.34
C VAL A 26 -3.01 -0.90 8.48
N GLN A 27 -3.68 0.23 8.74
CA GLN A 27 -4.82 0.65 7.92
C GLN A 27 -4.42 0.92 6.47
N LYS A 28 -3.30 1.64 6.25
CA LYS A 28 -2.81 1.95 4.90
C LYS A 28 -2.37 0.70 4.15
N ALA A 29 -1.63 -0.19 4.80
CA ALA A 29 -1.20 -1.46 4.20
C ALA A 29 -2.40 -2.33 3.82
N ALA A 30 -3.37 -2.50 4.72
CA ALA A 30 -4.57 -3.29 4.45
C ALA A 30 -5.45 -2.67 3.35
N THR A 31 -5.55 -1.32 3.27
CA THR A 31 -6.28 -0.65 2.18
C THR A 31 -5.57 -0.84 0.85
N SER A 32 -4.24 -0.73 0.82
CA SER A 32 -3.43 -0.99 -0.36
C SER A 32 -3.61 -2.43 -0.84
N ASP A 33 -3.49 -3.41 0.04
CA ASP A 33 -3.71 -4.83 -0.31
C ASP A 33 -5.11 -5.07 -0.89
N MET A 34 -6.13 -4.48 -0.28
CA MET A 34 -7.52 -4.59 -0.78
C MET A 34 -7.65 -4.02 -2.20
N TYR A 35 -7.00 -2.88 -2.48
CA TYR A 35 -6.96 -2.30 -3.82
C TYR A 35 -6.24 -3.25 -4.79
N GLU A 36 -5.07 -3.76 -4.43
CA GLU A 36 -4.28 -4.64 -5.29
C GLU A 36 -5.01 -5.93 -5.65
N VAL A 37 -5.74 -6.52 -4.70
CA VAL A 37 -6.58 -7.70 -4.96
C VAL A 37 -7.70 -7.37 -5.95
N GLN A 38 -8.37 -6.21 -5.83
CA GLN A 38 -9.44 -5.82 -6.73
C GLN A 38 -8.92 -5.44 -8.11
N ALA A 39 -7.86 -4.62 -8.18
CA ALA A 39 -7.23 -4.22 -9.43
C ALA A 39 -6.62 -5.43 -10.17
N GLY A 40 -5.99 -6.34 -9.42
CA GLY A 40 -5.43 -7.58 -9.97
C GLY A 40 -6.48 -8.49 -10.60
N LYS A 41 -7.66 -8.64 -9.97
CA LYS A 41 -8.80 -9.38 -10.54
C LYS A 41 -9.26 -8.75 -11.85
N LEU A 42 -9.41 -7.42 -11.89
CA LEU A 42 -9.77 -6.72 -13.13
C LEU A 42 -8.71 -6.93 -14.22
N ALA A 43 -7.43 -6.90 -13.86
CA ALA A 43 -6.36 -7.13 -14.82
C ALA A 43 -6.34 -8.57 -15.36
N ALA A 44 -6.58 -9.57 -14.52
CA ALA A 44 -6.70 -10.96 -14.93
C ALA A 44 -7.89 -11.18 -15.87
N GLU A 45 -8.99 -10.46 -15.68
CA GLU A 45 -10.21 -10.56 -16.47
C GLU A 45 -10.16 -9.73 -17.75
N LYS A 46 -9.78 -8.41 -17.65
CA LYS A 46 -9.92 -7.42 -18.72
C LYS A 46 -8.62 -7.08 -19.44
N GLY A 47 -7.45 -7.47 -18.90
CA GLY A 47 -6.15 -7.21 -19.51
C GLY A 47 -6.11 -7.69 -20.97
N GLN A 48 -5.47 -6.92 -21.83
CA GLN A 48 -5.37 -7.27 -23.24
C GLN A 48 -4.14 -8.14 -23.52
N SER A 49 -3.05 -7.90 -22.80
CA SER A 49 -1.84 -8.73 -22.89
C SER A 49 -1.82 -9.84 -21.84
N ASP A 50 -1.27 -10.99 -22.19
CA ASP A 50 -1.06 -12.09 -21.24
C ASP A 50 -0.14 -11.69 -20.08
N VAL A 51 0.80 -10.78 -20.33
CA VAL A 51 1.71 -10.25 -19.30
C VAL A 51 0.93 -9.50 -18.23
N VAL A 52 -0.03 -8.65 -18.62
CA VAL A 52 -0.90 -7.90 -17.68
C VAL A 52 -1.80 -8.86 -16.90
N LYS A 53 -2.42 -9.83 -17.58
CA LYS A 53 -3.28 -10.83 -16.92
C LYS A 53 -2.51 -11.64 -15.87
N GLN A 54 -1.33 -12.13 -16.23
CA GLN A 54 -0.48 -12.90 -15.31
C GLN A 54 0.04 -12.06 -14.15
N PHE A 55 0.41 -10.81 -14.40
CA PHE A 55 0.80 -9.89 -13.33
C PHE A 55 -0.39 -9.62 -12.39
N GLY A 56 -1.59 -9.38 -12.94
CA GLY A 56 -2.81 -9.23 -12.15
C GLY A 56 -3.08 -10.43 -11.23
N GLN A 57 -2.96 -11.66 -11.75
CA GLN A 57 -3.14 -12.86 -10.92
C GLN A 57 -2.09 -12.93 -9.80
N ARG A 58 -0.81 -12.62 -10.09
CA ARG A 58 0.23 -12.58 -9.05
C ARG A 58 -0.08 -11.55 -7.96
N MET A 59 -0.62 -10.37 -8.33
CA MET A 59 -1.03 -9.35 -7.34
C MET A 59 -2.15 -9.88 -6.45
N VAL A 60 -3.15 -10.56 -7.01
CA VAL A 60 -4.21 -11.21 -6.21
C VAL A 60 -3.62 -12.18 -5.19
N ASP A 61 -2.76 -13.09 -5.64
CA ASP A 61 -2.21 -14.14 -4.78
C ASP A 61 -1.29 -13.55 -3.69
N ALA A 62 -0.40 -12.63 -4.05
CA ALA A 62 0.54 -12.02 -3.12
C ALA A 62 -0.16 -11.15 -2.08
N HIS A 63 -1.07 -10.27 -2.51
CA HIS A 63 -1.74 -9.32 -1.61
C HIS A 63 -2.83 -9.97 -0.76
N THR A 64 -3.43 -11.08 -1.20
CA THR A 64 -4.28 -11.90 -0.33
C THR A 64 -3.46 -12.48 0.82
N LYS A 65 -2.28 -13.04 0.52
CA LYS A 65 -1.39 -13.60 1.53
C LYS A 65 -0.87 -12.56 2.52
N THR A 66 -0.50 -11.36 2.06
CA THR A 66 -0.07 -10.27 2.95
C THR A 66 -1.20 -9.78 3.84
N THR A 67 -2.43 -9.68 3.33
CA THR A 67 -3.62 -9.37 4.13
C THR A 67 -3.86 -10.39 5.23
N GLU A 68 -3.75 -11.68 4.92
CA GLU A 68 -3.91 -12.75 5.90
C GLU A 68 -2.84 -12.69 6.99
N GLU A 69 -1.57 -12.50 6.63
CA GLU A 69 -0.45 -12.39 7.57
C GLU A 69 -0.62 -11.16 8.48
N LEU A 70 -0.90 -9.98 7.91
CA LEU A 70 -1.11 -8.75 8.68
C LEU A 70 -2.30 -8.86 9.63
N THR A 71 -3.41 -9.44 9.15
CA THR A 71 -4.60 -9.69 9.98
C THR A 71 -4.30 -10.64 11.12
N GLY A 72 -3.50 -11.67 10.87
CA GLY A 72 -3.03 -12.62 11.89
C GLY A 72 -2.21 -11.93 12.98
N ILE A 73 -1.29 -11.04 12.61
CA ILE A 73 -0.49 -10.24 13.55
C ILE A 73 -1.40 -9.33 14.39
N VAL A 74 -2.29 -8.57 13.75
CA VAL A 74 -3.23 -7.68 14.43
C VAL A 74 -4.05 -8.41 15.48
N LYS A 75 -4.58 -9.58 15.14
CA LYS A 75 -5.39 -10.40 16.05
C LYS A 75 -4.55 -11.00 17.18
N SER A 76 -3.43 -11.64 16.87
CA SER A 76 -2.60 -12.35 17.85
C SER A 76 -1.94 -11.42 18.85
N LYS A 77 -1.58 -10.20 18.43
CA LYS A 77 -0.95 -9.17 19.26
C LYS A 77 -1.94 -8.19 19.88
N ASN A 78 -3.24 -8.38 19.59
CA ASN A 78 -4.30 -7.54 20.15
C ASN A 78 -4.11 -6.04 19.83
N ILE A 79 -3.58 -5.74 18.64
CA ILE A 79 -3.33 -4.37 18.16
C ILE A 79 -4.67 -3.68 17.99
N LYS A 80 -4.83 -2.52 18.62
CA LYS A 80 -6.09 -1.74 18.60
C LYS A 80 -6.19 -0.93 17.30
N VAL A 81 -6.64 -1.59 16.25
CA VAL A 81 -6.89 -1.00 14.93
C VAL A 81 -8.09 -1.68 14.30
N GLU A 82 -8.92 -0.89 13.64
CA GLU A 82 -9.99 -1.40 12.78
C GLU A 82 -9.43 -1.60 11.36
N LEU A 83 -9.50 -2.84 10.88
CA LEU A 83 -9.11 -3.14 9.51
C LEU A 83 -10.19 -2.60 8.54
N PRO A 84 -9.79 -2.04 7.39
CA PRO A 84 -10.75 -1.51 6.42
C PRO A 84 -11.61 -2.65 5.86
N THR A 85 -12.91 -2.39 5.72
CA THR A 85 -13.88 -3.29 5.09
C THR A 85 -14.27 -2.85 3.68
N LYS A 86 -13.82 -1.66 3.27
CA LYS A 86 -14.02 -1.06 1.94
C LYS A 86 -12.84 -0.18 1.59
N LEU A 87 -12.67 0.09 0.31
CA LEU A 87 -11.69 1.05 -0.18
C LEU A 87 -12.02 2.46 0.29
N ASP A 88 -10.98 3.27 0.47
CA ASP A 88 -11.15 4.72 0.59
C ASP A 88 -11.49 5.35 -0.77
N ALA A 89 -11.85 6.63 -0.77
CA ALA A 89 -12.29 7.33 -1.99
C ALA A 89 -11.21 7.36 -3.09
N LYS A 90 -9.93 7.44 -2.71
CA LYS A 90 -8.80 7.44 -3.66
C LYS A 90 -8.72 6.08 -4.39
N HIS A 91 -8.67 4.99 -3.62
CA HIS A 91 -8.53 3.66 -4.20
C HIS A 91 -9.80 3.20 -4.92
N GLN A 92 -11.00 3.60 -4.43
CA GLN A 92 -12.24 3.33 -5.16
C GLN A 92 -12.23 4.01 -6.53
N LYS A 93 -11.79 5.28 -6.59
CA LYS A 93 -11.66 5.97 -7.89
C LYS A 93 -10.72 5.25 -8.85
N LEU A 94 -9.61 4.70 -8.38
CA LEU A 94 -8.70 3.92 -9.22
C LEU A 94 -9.38 2.67 -9.79
N ILE A 95 -10.18 1.98 -9.00
CA ILE A 95 -10.99 0.84 -9.46
C ILE A 95 -12.04 1.27 -10.47
N ASP A 96 -12.71 2.40 -10.24
CA ASP A 96 -13.71 2.95 -11.18
C ASP A 96 -13.07 3.35 -12.52
N ASP A 97 -11.87 3.93 -12.47
CA ASP A 97 -11.07 4.26 -13.67
C ASP A 97 -10.72 3.00 -14.48
N LEU A 98 -10.33 1.89 -13.83
CA LEU A 98 -10.09 0.61 -14.49
C LEU A 98 -11.37 0.01 -15.07
N ASN A 99 -12.48 0.10 -14.36
CA ASN A 99 -13.77 -0.43 -14.84
C ASN A 99 -14.28 0.31 -16.07
N SER A 100 -14.01 1.61 -16.16
CA SER A 100 -14.45 2.48 -17.25
C SER A 100 -13.46 2.58 -18.41
N ALA A 101 -12.23 2.06 -18.24
CA ALA A 101 -11.21 2.08 -19.28
C ALA A 101 -11.67 1.28 -20.52
N SER A 102 -11.39 1.84 -21.71
CA SER A 102 -11.58 1.09 -22.96
C SER A 102 -10.61 -0.10 -23.00
N PRO A 103 -10.92 -1.18 -23.77
CA PRO A 103 -9.96 -2.27 -23.94
C PRO A 103 -8.56 -1.80 -24.36
N GLN A 104 -8.48 -0.79 -25.24
CA GLN A 104 -7.21 -0.24 -25.74
C GLN A 104 -6.42 0.52 -24.67
N ASP A 105 -7.10 1.09 -23.68
CA ASP A 105 -6.49 1.91 -22.64
C ASP A 105 -6.28 1.12 -21.32
N PHE A 106 -6.89 -0.04 -21.17
CA PHE A 106 -6.90 -0.80 -19.91
C PHE A 106 -5.49 -1.11 -19.42
N ASP A 107 -4.67 -1.76 -20.24
CA ASP A 107 -3.32 -2.18 -19.86
C ASP A 107 -2.44 -0.99 -19.46
N LYS A 108 -2.52 0.11 -20.22
CA LYS A 108 -1.80 1.34 -19.89
C LYS A 108 -2.26 1.97 -18.58
N THR A 109 -3.57 2.01 -18.34
CA THR A 109 -4.15 2.57 -17.10
C THR A 109 -3.72 1.71 -15.91
N TYR A 110 -3.84 0.38 -16.03
CA TYR A 110 -3.43 -0.56 -15.01
C TYR A 110 -1.92 -0.45 -14.71
N ALA A 111 -1.07 -0.51 -15.72
CA ALA A 111 0.38 -0.40 -15.55
C ALA A 111 0.78 0.89 -14.81
N LYS A 112 0.20 2.03 -15.20
CA LYS A 112 0.44 3.30 -14.50
C LYS A 112 0.01 3.24 -13.04
N GLN A 113 -1.18 2.75 -12.75
CA GLN A 113 -1.70 2.66 -11.39
C GLN A 113 -0.84 1.73 -10.53
N GLN A 114 -0.36 0.60 -11.10
CA GLN A 114 0.50 -0.34 -10.40
C GLN A 114 1.85 0.28 -10.03
N VAL A 115 2.46 1.05 -10.92
CA VAL A 115 3.71 1.77 -10.61
C VAL A 115 3.47 2.78 -9.47
N ASP A 116 2.44 3.62 -9.60
CA ASP A 116 2.14 4.65 -8.60
C ASP A 116 1.84 4.03 -7.21
N ALA A 117 1.01 2.99 -7.16
CA ALA A 117 0.62 2.31 -5.92
C ALA A 117 1.82 1.61 -5.24
N HIS A 118 2.65 0.90 -6.01
CA HIS A 118 3.83 0.23 -5.46
C HIS A 118 4.91 1.22 -5.02
N GLU A 119 5.07 2.37 -5.69
CA GLU A 119 5.96 3.43 -5.20
C GLU A 119 5.50 4.01 -3.85
N GLU A 120 4.20 4.19 -3.66
CA GLU A 120 3.64 4.61 -2.38
C GLU A 120 3.84 3.54 -1.30
N ALA A 121 3.58 2.26 -1.64
CA ALA A 121 3.79 1.14 -0.73
C ALA A 121 5.25 0.99 -0.31
N VAL A 122 6.20 1.06 -1.24
CA VAL A 122 7.65 1.04 -0.93
C VAL A 122 8.01 2.14 0.06
N LYS A 123 7.53 3.38 -0.14
CA LYS A 123 7.79 4.50 0.77
C LYS A 123 7.22 4.24 2.17
N LEU A 124 5.98 3.73 2.24
CA LEU A 124 5.30 3.41 3.49
C LEU A 124 6.05 2.32 4.27
N PHE A 125 6.34 1.19 3.59
CA PHE A 125 6.99 0.04 4.21
C PHE A 125 8.43 0.34 4.62
N LYS A 126 9.24 1.03 3.79
CA LYS A 126 10.59 1.49 4.16
C LYS A 126 10.58 2.35 5.43
N LYS A 127 9.64 3.28 5.50
CA LYS A 127 9.56 4.20 6.64
C LYS A 127 9.18 3.45 7.91
N TYR A 128 8.23 2.51 7.83
CA TYR A 128 7.81 1.73 8.99
C TYR A 128 8.85 0.69 9.39
N ALA A 129 9.47 -0.02 8.45
CA ALA A 129 10.58 -0.94 8.71
C ALA A 129 11.74 -0.26 9.46
N ALA A 130 12.05 1.00 9.11
CA ALA A 130 13.13 1.73 9.76
C ALA A 130 12.77 2.25 11.16
N LYS A 131 11.53 2.69 11.40
CA LYS A 131 11.13 3.50 12.55
C LYS A 131 9.79 3.10 13.19
N GLY A 132 9.20 1.98 12.79
CA GLY A 132 7.94 1.49 13.36
C GLY A 132 8.06 1.24 14.87
N ASP A 133 6.99 1.49 15.59
CA ASP A 133 6.91 1.44 17.06
C ASP A 133 6.44 0.08 17.60
N ASP A 134 5.86 -0.79 16.77
CA ASP A 134 5.52 -2.18 17.12
C ASP A 134 6.51 -3.16 16.47
N ALA A 135 7.13 -4.03 17.25
CA ALA A 135 8.18 -4.93 16.79
C ALA A 135 7.70 -5.99 15.79
N ASP A 136 6.50 -6.54 15.99
CA ASP A 136 5.96 -7.60 15.14
C ASP A 136 5.51 -7.03 13.79
N VAL A 137 4.86 -5.86 13.78
CA VAL A 137 4.45 -5.16 12.55
C VAL A 137 5.67 -4.63 11.82
N LYS A 138 6.72 -4.19 12.54
CA LYS A 138 7.98 -3.79 11.93
C LYS A 138 8.66 -4.96 11.23
N GLN A 139 8.72 -6.13 11.85
CA GLN A 139 9.24 -7.34 11.23
C GLN A 139 8.44 -7.74 9.98
N PHE A 140 7.11 -7.63 10.03
CA PHE A 140 6.25 -7.83 8.86
C PHE A 140 6.63 -6.86 7.73
N ALA A 141 6.80 -5.57 8.04
CA ALA A 141 7.18 -4.58 7.04
C ALA A 141 8.56 -4.86 6.44
N GLU A 142 9.55 -5.24 7.26
CA GLU A 142 10.91 -5.61 6.82
C GLU A 142 10.89 -6.84 5.88
N LYS A 143 10.11 -7.86 6.23
CA LYS A 143 9.97 -9.09 5.46
C LYS A 143 9.23 -8.89 4.14
N THR A 144 8.21 -8.03 4.12
CA THR A 144 7.35 -7.82 2.95
C THR A 144 7.96 -6.84 1.95
N LEU A 145 8.77 -5.88 2.41
CA LEU A 145 9.33 -4.82 1.57
C LEU A 145 10.05 -5.33 0.31
N PRO A 146 10.93 -6.35 0.36
CA PRO A 146 11.59 -6.85 -0.87
C PRO A 146 10.62 -7.35 -1.94
N THR A 147 9.49 -7.94 -1.53
CA THR A 147 8.44 -8.40 -2.46
C THR A 147 7.75 -7.20 -3.12
N ILE A 148 7.44 -6.15 -2.37
CA ILE A 148 6.84 -4.93 -2.90
C ILE A 148 7.79 -4.23 -3.89
N GLU A 149 9.09 -4.18 -3.58
CA GLU A 149 10.10 -3.64 -4.48
C GLU A 149 10.20 -4.45 -5.78
N HIS A 150 10.14 -5.78 -5.68
CA HIS A 150 10.12 -6.66 -6.85
C HIS A 150 8.87 -6.43 -7.71
N HIS A 151 7.69 -6.31 -7.10
CA HIS A 151 6.46 -5.99 -7.83
C HIS A 151 6.54 -4.63 -8.54
N LEU A 152 7.15 -3.61 -7.90
CA LEU A 152 7.39 -2.32 -8.54
C LEU A 152 8.26 -2.44 -9.78
N ASP A 153 9.33 -3.24 -9.70
CA ASP A 153 10.24 -3.46 -10.82
C ASP A 153 9.57 -4.23 -11.97
N GLU A 154 8.66 -5.15 -11.66
CA GLU A 154 7.83 -5.83 -12.65
C GLU A 154 6.78 -4.87 -13.24
N ALA A 155 6.10 -4.08 -12.41
CA ALA A 155 5.09 -3.11 -12.85
C ALA A 155 5.66 -2.10 -13.86
N LYS A 156 6.90 -1.64 -13.66
CA LYS A 156 7.61 -0.74 -14.59
C LYS A 156 7.90 -1.37 -15.97
N LYS A 157 7.78 -2.69 -16.09
CA LYS A 157 8.00 -3.44 -17.35
C LYS A 157 6.69 -3.83 -18.03
N LEU A 158 5.55 -3.53 -17.42
CA LEU A 158 4.26 -3.83 -18.03
C LEU A 158 4.08 -3.05 -19.33
N PRO A 159 3.45 -3.66 -20.34
CA PRO A 159 3.20 -2.99 -21.62
C PRO A 159 2.21 -1.82 -21.42
N VAL A 160 2.52 -0.69 -22.01
CA VAL A 160 1.70 0.55 -21.96
C VAL A 160 1.03 0.87 -23.30
N GLY A 161 1.03 -0.07 -24.22
CA GLY A 161 0.45 0.05 -25.57
C GLY A 161 -0.35 -1.20 -25.94
N PRO A 162 -1.14 -1.12 -27.03
CA PRO A 162 -1.85 -2.28 -27.54
C PRO A 162 -0.86 -3.42 -27.85
N PRO A 163 -1.29 -4.69 -27.74
CA PRO A 163 -0.47 -5.83 -28.11
C PRO A 163 0.05 -5.61 -29.54
N SER A 164 1.35 -5.81 -29.75
CA SER A 164 1.90 -5.86 -31.11
C SER A 164 1.25 -7.01 -31.88
N ALA A 165 0.70 -6.69 -33.04
CA ALA A 165 0.09 -7.68 -33.94
C ALA A 165 1.11 -8.73 -34.39
#